data_951eca42a372e387bd838e18fea016b5
#
_entry.id   951eca42a372e387bd838e18fea016b5
#
_cell.length_a   1.000
_cell.length_b   1.000
_cell.length_c   1.000
_cell.angle_alpha   90.00
_cell.angle_beta   90.00
_cell.angle_gamma   90.00
#
_symmetry.space_group_name_H-M   'P 1'
#
loop_
_entity.id
_entity.type
_entity.pdbx_description
1 polymer ?
#
loop_
_entity_poly.entity_id
_entity_poly.type
_entity_poly.pdbx_seq_one_letter_code
_entity_poly.pdbx_strand_id
1 'polypeptide(L)'
;SWTEERAQNYNTSNYYHAGDNEDEQVLITLASNGDKFATADALKGAKIGAQNASLQQSLTTEQLPDSELTLFTDLGTGVLQLKNGDFDCIAVAKGNGDAIIANNPDIAMSGFKFVVDEKYTGNVALIQKGNDALTEAVNAALASSEDQWNTWYEEAKAISGIEVSYDDNGNVAN
;
A
#
# COMPACT_ATOMS: atom_id res chain seq x y z
N SER A 1 -3.65 6.92 4.96
CA SER A 1 -4.35 7.93 4.13
C SER A 1 -5.64 8.42 4.79
N TRP A 2 -6.08 9.59 4.42
CA TRP A 2 -7.35 10.18 4.83
C TRP A 2 -8.52 9.52 4.12
N THR A 3 -9.67 9.32 4.81
CA THR A 3 -10.96 8.97 4.21
C THR A 3 -12.08 9.73 4.91
N GLU A 4 -13.22 9.92 4.25
CA GLU A 4 -14.39 10.56 4.86
C GLU A 4 -14.89 9.80 6.11
N GLU A 5 -14.91 8.48 6.07
CA GLU A 5 -15.29 7.64 7.22
C GLU A 5 -14.35 7.87 8.41
N ARG A 6 -13.04 7.93 8.16
CA ARG A 6 -12.04 8.24 9.20
C ARG A 6 -12.23 9.62 9.78
N ALA A 7 -12.47 10.63 8.93
CA ALA A 7 -12.71 12.01 9.37
C ALA A 7 -14.01 12.17 10.18
N GLN A 8 -15.02 11.34 9.92
CA GLN A 8 -16.25 11.32 10.74
C GLN A 8 -16.00 10.75 12.14
N ASN A 9 -15.18 9.70 12.26
CA ASN A 9 -14.98 8.94 13.48
C ASN A 9 -13.79 9.41 14.30
N TYR A 10 -12.83 10.10 13.69
CA TYR A 10 -11.57 10.56 14.30
C TYR A 10 -11.31 12.03 14.00
N ASN A 11 -10.51 12.69 14.83
CA ASN A 11 -9.80 13.88 14.39
C ASN A 11 -8.63 13.42 13.52
N THR A 12 -8.34 14.13 12.44
CA THR A 12 -7.19 13.86 11.57
C THR A 12 -6.17 14.97 11.71
N SER A 13 -4.89 14.62 11.69
CA SER A 13 -3.82 15.60 11.60
C SER A 13 -3.81 16.30 10.23
N ASN A 14 -2.96 17.30 10.06
CA ASN A 14 -2.53 17.76 8.75
C ASN A 14 -1.87 16.61 7.99
N TYR A 15 -1.88 16.72 6.66
CA TYR A 15 -1.18 15.75 5.81
C TYR A 15 0.33 15.80 6.05
N TYR A 16 0.95 14.64 5.97
CA TYR A 16 2.39 14.52 5.87
C TYR A 16 2.74 13.56 4.73
N HIS A 17 3.82 13.87 4.04
CA HIS A 17 4.33 13.13 2.90
C HIS A 17 5.75 12.70 3.20
N ALA A 18 6.02 11.41 3.13
CA ALA A 18 7.35 10.88 3.26
C ALA A 18 7.61 9.93 2.08
N GLY A 19 8.55 10.30 1.23
CA GLY A 19 8.88 9.56 0.01
C GLY A 19 7.96 9.86 -1.18
N ASP A 20 8.47 9.59 -2.38
CA ASP A 20 7.86 9.98 -3.65
C ASP A 20 6.77 9.03 -4.18
N ASN A 21 6.53 7.90 -3.51
CA ASN A 21 5.79 6.78 -4.10
C ASN A 21 4.46 6.43 -3.39
N GLU A 22 4.06 7.18 -2.37
CA GLU A 22 2.82 6.89 -1.64
C GLU A 22 1.57 7.34 -2.40
N ASP A 23 1.73 8.22 -3.38
CA ASP A 23 0.62 8.79 -4.15
C ASP A 23 0.12 7.84 -5.24
N GLU A 24 0.99 6.96 -5.76
CA GLU A 24 0.60 5.98 -6.77
C GLU A 24 0.11 4.67 -6.14
N GLN A 25 -1.04 4.21 -6.61
CA GLN A 25 -1.63 2.92 -6.23
C GLN A 25 -1.67 2.01 -7.46
N VAL A 26 -1.17 0.79 -7.32
CA VAL A 26 -0.90 -0.11 -8.44
C VAL A 26 -1.38 -1.53 -8.14
N LEU A 27 -1.40 -2.36 -9.19
CA LEU A 27 -1.52 -3.81 -9.05
C LEU A 27 -0.16 -4.46 -9.35
N ILE A 28 0.24 -5.42 -8.54
CA ILE A 28 1.33 -6.34 -8.82
C ILE A 28 0.77 -7.73 -9.09
N THR A 29 1.47 -8.49 -9.93
CA THR A 29 1.07 -9.82 -10.42
C THR A 29 2.31 -10.71 -10.58
N LEU A 30 2.12 -12.00 -10.86
CA LEU A 30 3.26 -12.85 -11.23
C LEU A 30 3.88 -12.36 -12.55
N ALA A 31 5.21 -12.32 -12.61
CA ALA A 31 5.95 -11.88 -13.81
C ALA A 31 5.59 -12.73 -15.05
N SER A 32 5.21 -13.98 -14.86
CA SER A 32 4.73 -14.87 -15.94
C SER A 32 3.44 -14.40 -16.61
N ASN A 33 2.66 -13.52 -15.97
CA ASN A 33 1.45 -12.97 -16.54
C ASN A 33 1.72 -11.85 -17.58
N GLY A 34 2.93 -11.24 -17.57
CA GLY A 34 3.25 -10.12 -18.45
C GLY A 34 2.20 -9.00 -18.36
N ASP A 35 1.75 -8.51 -19.51
CA ASP A 35 0.77 -7.43 -19.60
C ASP A 35 -0.70 -7.90 -19.52
N LYS A 36 -0.95 -9.14 -19.11
CA LYS A 36 -2.30 -9.72 -19.07
C LYS A 36 -3.29 -8.86 -18.27
N PHE A 37 -2.85 -8.19 -17.23
CA PHE A 37 -3.68 -7.43 -16.28
C PHE A 37 -3.42 -5.91 -16.33
N ALA A 38 -3.02 -5.39 -17.49
CA ALA A 38 -2.64 -3.98 -17.64
C ALA A 38 -3.82 -3.00 -17.78
N THR A 39 -5.05 -3.49 -17.99
CA THR A 39 -6.23 -2.64 -18.20
C THR A 39 -7.41 -3.08 -17.35
N ALA A 40 -8.35 -2.16 -17.07
CA ALA A 40 -9.57 -2.48 -16.31
C ALA A 40 -10.42 -3.58 -17.01
N ASP A 41 -10.48 -3.58 -18.34
CA ASP A 41 -11.20 -4.63 -19.07
C ASP A 41 -10.55 -6.01 -18.91
N ALA A 42 -9.25 -6.07 -18.85
CA ALA A 42 -8.51 -7.31 -18.65
C ALA A 42 -8.60 -7.84 -17.20
N LEU A 43 -9.04 -6.99 -16.27
CA LEU A 43 -9.23 -7.33 -14.86
C LEU A 43 -10.66 -7.80 -14.53
N LYS A 44 -11.57 -7.84 -15.51
CA LYS A 44 -12.92 -8.40 -15.28
C LYS A 44 -12.85 -9.88 -14.94
N GLY A 45 -13.42 -10.24 -13.80
CA GLY A 45 -13.36 -11.59 -13.24
C GLY A 45 -12.00 -12.01 -12.70
N ALA A 46 -10.99 -11.11 -12.67
CA ALA A 46 -9.72 -11.40 -12.05
C ALA A 46 -9.84 -11.38 -10.51
N LYS A 47 -9.13 -12.28 -9.85
CA LYS A 47 -9.05 -12.33 -8.39
C LYS A 47 -8.04 -11.32 -7.90
N ILE A 48 -8.53 -10.27 -7.23
CA ILE A 48 -7.68 -9.20 -6.72
C ILE A 48 -7.66 -9.24 -5.20
N GLY A 49 -6.47 -9.36 -4.63
CA GLY A 49 -6.24 -9.22 -3.20
C GLY A 49 -6.03 -7.76 -2.81
N ALA A 50 -6.61 -7.31 -1.70
CA ALA A 50 -6.29 -6.02 -1.08
C ALA A 50 -6.24 -6.14 0.44
N GLN A 51 -5.43 -5.31 1.09
CA GLN A 51 -5.37 -5.30 2.54
C GLN A 51 -6.69 -4.75 3.11
N ASN A 52 -7.20 -5.42 4.15
CA ASN A 52 -8.45 -5.03 4.81
C ASN A 52 -8.38 -3.59 5.35
N ALA A 53 -9.44 -2.82 5.17
CA ALA A 53 -9.58 -1.42 5.59
C ALA A 53 -8.53 -0.47 5.00
N SER A 54 -7.97 -0.79 3.84
CA SER A 54 -6.98 0.02 3.13
C SER A 54 -7.61 0.88 2.03
N LEU A 55 -6.85 1.89 1.56
CA LEU A 55 -7.22 2.67 0.38
C LEU A 55 -7.36 1.76 -0.85
N GLN A 56 -6.48 0.76 -0.99
CA GLN A 56 -6.48 -0.19 -2.10
C GLN A 56 -7.77 -1.01 -2.16
N GLN A 57 -8.35 -1.40 -1.01
CA GLN A 57 -9.66 -2.02 -0.96
C GLN A 57 -10.73 -1.11 -1.56
N SER A 58 -10.77 0.17 -1.14
CA SER A 58 -11.76 1.14 -1.65
C SER A 58 -11.59 1.37 -3.15
N LEU A 59 -10.36 1.61 -3.60
CA LEU A 59 -10.05 1.84 -5.01
C LEU A 59 -10.42 0.63 -5.89
N THR A 60 -10.12 -0.59 -5.42
CA THR A 60 -10.51 -1.82 -6.14
C THR A 60 -12.01 -1.94 -6.25
N THR A 61 -12.74 -1.70 -5.16
CA THR A 61 -14.21 -1.74 -5.16
C THR A 61 -14.82 -0.72 -6.13
N GLU A 62 -14.27 0.50 -6.15
CA GLU A 62 -14.81 1.59 -6.97
C GLU A 62 -14.43 1.48 -8.45
N GLN A 63 -13.17 1.15 -8.75
CA GLN A 63 -12.64 1.22 -10.11
C GLN A 63 -12.60 -0.11 -10.84
N LEU A 64 -12.67 -1.23 -10.11
CA LEU A 64 -12.67 -2.59 -10.66
C LEU A 64 -13.87 -3.40 -10.13
N PRO A 65 -15.11 -2.89 -10.27
CA PRO A 65 -16.30 -3.53 -9.67
C PRO A 65 -16.61 -4.90 -10.26
N ASP A 66 -16.11 -5.20 -11.45
CA ASP A 66 -16.29 -6.49 -12.13
C ASP A 66 -15.19 -7.52 -11.77
N SER A 67 -14.27 -7.20 -10.87
CA SER A 67 -13.26 -8.13 -10.35
C SER A 67 -13.75 -8.88 -9.11
N GLU A 68 -13.06 -9.97 -8.75
CA GLU A 68 -13.32 -10.74 -7.53
C GLU A 68 -12.38 -10.25 -6.41
N LEU A 69 -12.83 -9.27 -5.60
CA LEU A 69 -12.04 -8.75 -4.49
C LEU A 69 -12.05 -9.69 -3.28
N THR A 70 -10.87 -10.01 -2.79
CA THR A 70 -10.67 -10.74 -1.53
C THR A 70 -9.70 -9.98 -0.63
N LEU A 71 -9.97 -9.97 0.68
CA LEU A 71 -9.20 -9.19 1.63
C LEU A 71 -8.19 -10.05 2.39
N PHE A 72 -6.99 -9.50 2.60
CA PHE A 72 -5.95 -10.10 3.45
C PHE A 72 -5.56 -9.16 4.60
N THR A 73 -4.89 -9.69 5.62
CA THR A 73 -4.56 -8.93 6.85
C THR A 73 -3.24 -8.16 6.74
N ASP A 74 -2.22 -8.75 6.10
CA ASP A 74 -0.88 -8.18 5.95
C ASP A 74 -0.29 -8.50 4.57
N LEU A 75 0.64 -7.65 4.12
CA LEU A 75 1.23 -7.76 2.78
C LEU A 75 1.99 -9.08 2.55
N GLY A 76 2.66 -9.61 3.58
CA GLY A 76 3.37 -10.88 3.47
C GLY A 76 2.43 -12.03 3.12
N THR A 77 1.28 -12.10 3.82
CA THR A 77 0.21 -13.05 3.50
C THR A 77 -0.31 -12.84 2.07
N GLY A 78 -0.56 -11.59 1.66
CA GLY A 78 -1.02 -11.27 0.30
C GLY A 78 -0.04 -11.73 -0.77
N VAL A 79 1.26 -11.52 -0.57
CA VAL A 79 2.33 -11.97 -1.48
C VAL A 79 2.39 -13.49 -1.58
N LEU A 80 2.27 -14.20 -0.46
CA LEU A 80 2.24 -15.68 -0.47
C LEU A 80 1.01 -16.21 -1.25
N GLN A 81 -0.15 -15.63 -1.04
CA GLN A 81 -1.38 -16.00 -1.75
C GLN A 81 -1.28 -15.71 -3.26
N LEU A 82 -0.64 -14.58 -3.65
CA LEU A 82 -0.34 -14.28 -5.05
C LEU A 82 0.56 -15.37 -5.68
N LYS A 83 1.64 -15.74 -4.99
CA LYS A 83 2.56 -16.81 -5.45
C LYS A 83 1.91 -18.18 -5.54
N ASN A 84 0.95 -18.48 -4.66
CA ASN A 84 0.20 -19.72 -4.68
C ASN A 84 -0.90 -19.76 -5.76
N GLY A 85 -1.19 -18.61 -6.41
CA GLY A 85 -2.25 -18.50 -7.43
C GLY A 85 -3.66 -18.33 -6.83
N ASP A 86 -3.78 -17.99 -5.55
CA ASP A 86 -5.06 -17.65 -4.92
C ASP A 86 -5.56 -16.30 -5.44
N PHE A 87 -4.63 -15.39 -5.80
CA PHE A 87 -4.87 -14.11 -6.46
C PHE A 87 -4.20 -14.05 -7.82
N ASP A 88 -4.84 -13.36 -8.77
CA ASP A 88 -4.24 -12.95 -10.03
C ASP A 88 -3.37 -11.70 -9.86
N CYS A 89 -3.82 -10.78 -9.00
CA CYS A 89 -3.14 -9.54 -8.65
C CYS A 89 -3.32 -9.20 -7.17
N ILE A 90 -2.44 -8.38 -6.62
CA ILE A 90 -2.68 -7.67 -5.35
C ILE A 90 -2.52 -6.17 -5.52
N ALA A 91 -3.42 -5.41 -4.86
CA ALA A 91 -3.43 -3.97 -4.88
C ALA A 91 -2.53 -3.43 -3.75
N VAL A 92 -1.58 -2.57 -4.12
CA VAL A 92 -0.57 -2.04 -3.20
C VAL A 92 -0.25 -0.58 -3.51
N ALA A 93 0.29 0.16 -2.54
CA ALA A 93 0.99 1.40 -2.83
C ALA A 93 2.24 1.10 -3.66
N LYS A 94 2.59 1.97 -4.61
CA LYS A 94 3.71 1.73 -5.53
C LYS A 94 5.02 1.45 -4.82
N GLY A 95 5.35 2.20 -3.75
CA GLY A 95 6.56 1.97 -2.98
C GLY A 95 6.63 0.58 -2.36
N ASN A 96 5.50 0.06 -1.84
CA ASN A 96 5.40 -1.32 -1.36
C ASN A 96 5.56 -2.32 -2.51
N GLY A 97 4.95 -2.04 -3.66
CA GLY A 97 5.10 -2.86 -4.86
C GLY A 97 6.55 -2.95 -5.33
N ASP A 98 7.25 -1.82 -5.40
CA ASP A 98 8.68 -1.77 -5.76
C ASP A 98 9.54 -2.59 -4.79
N ALA A 99 9.31 -2.46 -3.48
CA ALA A 99 10.03 -3.23 -2.45
C ALA A 99 9.75 -4.74 -2.55
N ILE A 100 8.50 -5.12 -2.80
CA ILE A 100 8.13 -6.54 -2.99
C ILE A 100 8.84 -7.11 -4.22
N ILE A 101 8.80 -6.40 -5.36
CA ILE A 101 9.41 -6.84 -6.61
C ILE A 101 10.93 -6.96 -6.48
N ALA A 102 11.58 -6.04 -5.79
CA ALA A 102 13.02 -6.08 -5.56
C ALA A 102 13.47 -7.38 -4.86
N ASN A 103 12.63 -7.94 -3.99
CA ASN A 103 12.90 -9.17 -3.24
C ASN A 103 12.21 -10.42 -3.83
N ASN A 104 11.42 -10.27 -4.90
CA ASN A 104 10.66 -11.35 -5.51
C ASN A 104 10.71 -11.24 -7.05
N PRO A 105 11.75 -11.76 -7.70
CA PRO A 105 11.93 -11.63 -9.16
C PRO A 105 10.83 -12.32 -9.99
N ASP A 106 10.00 -13.14 -9.37
CA ASP A 106 8.83 -13.78 -9.94
C ASP A 106 7.56 -12.91 -9.90
N ILE A 107 7.63 -11.70 -9.32
CA ILE A 107 6.56 -10.71 -9.25
C ILE A 107 6.92 -9.47 -10.10
N ALA A 108 5.91 -8.85 -10.72
CA ALA A 108 6.07 -7.66 -11.55
C ALA A 108 4.87 -6.70 -11.37
N MET A 109 5.05 -5.44 -11.78
CA MET A 109 3.92 -4.54 -11.98
C MET A 109 3.02 -5.06 -13.08
N SER A 110 1.69 -5.01 -12.89
CA SER A 110 0.72 -5.45 -13.91
C SER A 110 0.57 -4.45 -15.07
N GLY A 111 1.06 -3.22 -14.89
CA GLY A 111 0.82 -2.09 -15.80
C GLY A 111 -0.45 -1.30 -15.48
N PHE A 112 -1.38 -1.83 -14.67
CA PHE A 112 -2.55 -1.09 -14.21
C PHE A 112 -2.21 -0.13 -13.07
N LYS A 113 -2.74 1.09 -13.16
CA LYS A 113 -2.64 2.11 -12.10
C LYS A 113 -4.04 2.61 -11.74
N PHE A 114 -4.31 2.70 -10.45
CA PHE A 114 -5.53 3.34 -9.97
C PHE A 114 -5.47 4.86 -10.17
N VAL A 115 -6.62 5.46 -10.42
CA VAL A 115 -6.79 6.91 -10.34
C VAL A 115 -7.00 7.27 -8.87
N VAL A 116 -6.10 8.08 -8.31
CA VAL A 116 -6.16 8.48 -6.90
C VAL A 116 -6.59 9.93 -6.83
N ASP A 117 -7.68 10.21 -6.11
CA ASP A 117 -8.10 11.58 -5.82
C ASP A 117 -7.04 12.25 -4.93
N GLU A 118 -6.71 13.51 -5.21
CA GLU A 118 -5.70 14.29 -4.50
C GLU A 118 -5.91 14.29 -2.97
N LYS A 119 -7.16 14.20 -2.50
CA LYS A 119 -7.50 14.10 -1.07
C LYS A 119 -6.98 12.81 -0.39
N TYR A 120 -6.64 11.78 -1.15
CA TYR A 120 -6.08 10.53 -0.62
C TYR A 120 -4.56 10.47 -0.69
N THR A 121 -3.93 11.48 -1.28
CA THR A 121 -2.47 11.59 -1.32
C THR A 121 -1.95 12.04 0.04
N GLY A 122 -0.88 11.41 0.51
CA GLY A 122 -0.30 11.66 1.82
C GLY A 122 -0.96 10.88 2.97
N ASN A 123 -0.33 10.99 4.11
CA ASN A 123 -0.73 10.32 5.34
C ASN A 123 -1.32 11.28 6.35
N VAL A 124 -2.17 10.78 7.22
CA VAL A 124 -2.72 11.51 8.37
C VAL A 124 -2.64 10.63 9.62
N ALA A 125 -2.34 11.23 10.76
CA ALA A 125 -2.52 10.57 12.05
C ALA A 125 -4.00 10.60 12.44
N LEU A 126 -4.51 9.48 12.94
CA LEU A 126 -5.86 9.38 13.48
C LEU A 126 -5.81 9.58 15.00
N ILE A 127 -6.59 10.51 15.49
CA ILE A 127 -6.64 10.93 16.89
C ILE A 127 -8.08 10.74 17.38
N GLN A 128 -8.25 10.36 18.63
CA GLN A 128 -9.58 10.22 19.21
C GLN A 128 -10.43 11.46 18.94
N LYS A 129 -11.66 11.26 18.47
CA LYS A 129 -12.59 12.34 18.15
C LYS A 129 -12.82 13.27 19.35
N GLY A 130 -12.71 14.58 19.09
CA GLY A 130 -12.84 15.60 20.12
C GLY A 130 -11.59 15.87 20.96
N ASN A 131 -10.46 15.18 20.72
CA ASN A 131 -9.19 15.48 21.36
C ASN A 131 -8.41 16.54 20.57
N ASP A 132 -8.90 17.77 20.57
CA ASP A 132 -8.36 18.87 19.78
C ASP A 132 -6.95 19.27 20.25
N ALA A 133 -6.70 19.23 21.56
CA ALA A 133 -5.37 19.54 22.12
C ALA A 133 -4.29 18.58 21.59
N LEU A 134 -4.59 17.28 21.50
CA LEU A 134 -3.65 16.32 20.93
C LEU A 134 -3.50 16.53 19.41
N THR A 135 -4.58 16.88 18.72
CA THR A 135 -4.54 17.18 17.28
C THR A 135 -3.61 18.37 17.00
N GLU A 136 -3.72 19.44 17.77
CA GLU A 136 -2.84 20.62 17.66
C GLU A 136 -1.38 20.27 17.96
N ALA A 137 -1.12 19.47 19.00
CA ALA A 137 0.23 19.04 19.35
C ALA A 137 0.87 18.17 18.26
N VAL A 138 0.10 17.24 17.66
CA VAL A 138 0.55 16.41 16.54
C VAL A 138 0.84 17.30 15.32
N ASN A 139 -0.04 18.23 14.97
CA ASN A 139 0.17 19.13 13.84
C ASN A 139 1.41 20.02 14.03
N ALA A 140 1.65 20.51 15.24
CA ALA A 140 2.86 21.26 15.56
C ALA A 140 4.13 20.41 15.43
N ALA A 141 4.08 19.14 15.89
CA ALA A 141 5.19 18.20 15.73
C ALA A 141 5.48 17.89 14.26
N LEU A 142 4.45 17.64 13.46
CA LEU A 142 4.58 17.44 12.01
C LEU A 142 5.25 18.65 11.35
N ALA A 143 4.74 19.85 11.58
CA ALA A 143 5.31 21.07 11.00
C ALA A 143 6.76 21.32 11.41
N SER A 144 7.16 20.95 12.64
CA SER A 144 8.52 21.14 13.14
C SER A 144 9.52 20.11 12.62
N SER A 145 9.07 19.03 12.00
CA SER A 145 9.91 17.92 11.51
C SER A 145 9.85 17.72 10.01
N GLU A 146 9.15 18.56 9.27
CA GLU A 146 8.89 18.41 7.84
C GLU A 146 10.16 18.24 7.00
N ASP A 147 11.21 18.99 7.32
CA ASP A 147 12.51 18.92 6.67
C ASP A 147 13.26 17.58 6.87
N GLN A 148 12.81 16.77 7.84
CA GLN A 148 13.44 15.48 8.18
C GLN A 148 12.68 14.26 7.61
N TRP A 149 11.43 14.42 7.16
CA TRP A 149 10.59 13.28 6.76
C TRP A 149 11.21 12.41 5.66
N ASN A 150 11.73 13.02 4.61
CA ASN A 150 12.35 12.28 3.52
C ASN A 150 13.62 11.55 3.98
N THR A 151 14.42 12.16 4.86
CA THR A 151 15.61 11.51 5.42
C THR A 151 15.23 10.27 6.23
N TRP A 152 14.26 10.41 7.14
CA TRP A 152 13.78 9.28 7.94
C TRP A 152 13.14 8.19 7.09
N TYR A 153 12.42 8.57 6.02
CA TYR A 153 11.84 7.61 5.09
C TYR A 153 12.90 6.77 4.38
N GLU A 154 13.93 7.41 3.84
CA GLU A 154 15.03 6.71 3.17
C GLU A 154 15.86 5.84 4.15
N GLU A 155 16.07 6.30 5.38
CA GLU A 155 16.69 5.49 6.42
C GLU A 155 15.85 4.25 6.76
N ALA A 156 14.55 4.41 6.95
CA ALA A 156 13.64 3.31 7.23
C ALA A 156 13.57 2.33 6.05
N LYS A 157 13.53 2.83 4.82
CA LYS A 157 13.54 2.03 3.59
C LYS A 157 14.82 1.21 3.46
N ALA A 158 15.97 1.80 3.78
CA ALA A 158 17.25 1.09 3.77
C ALA A 158 17.27 -0.08 4.78
N ILE A 159 16.61 0.10 5.94
CA ILE A 159 16.50 -0.95 6.96
C ILE A 159 15.47 -2.02 6.52
N SER A 160 14.34 -1.62 5.94
CA SER A 160 13.30 -2.54 5.47
C SER A 160 13.71 -3.36 4.24
N GLY A 161 14.67 -2.86 3.48
CA GLY A 161 15.25 -3.55 2.33
C GLY A 161 16.31 -4.61 2.72
N ILE A 162 16.51 -4.90 4.01
CA ILE A 162 17.32 -6.02 4.45
C ILE A 162 16.61 -7.29 4.00
N GLU A 163 17.20 -7.99 3.02
CA GLU A 163 16.76 -9.30 2.57
C GLU A 163 16.58 -10.22 3.79
N VAL A 164 15.36 -10.64 4.02
CA VAL A 164 15.12 -11.80 4.86
C VAL A 164 15.50 -13.00 4.02
N SER A 165 16.75 -13.43 4.11
CA SER A 165 17.18 -14.69 3.53
C SER A 165 16.69 -15.83 4.42
N TYR A 166 16.21 -16.89 3.81
CA TYR A 166 15.82 -18.11 4.52
C TYR A 166 16.88 -19.17 4.28
N ASP A 167 17.18 -19.95 5.31
CA ASP A 167 18.00 -21.16 5.19
C ASP A 167 17.24 -22.26 4.44
N ASP A 168 17.92 -23.38 4.10
CA ASP A 168 17.36 -24.52 3.39
C ASP A 168 16.20 -25.20 4.18
N ASN A 169 15.97 -24.83 5.43
CA ASN A 169 14.90 -25.34 6.29
C ASN A 169 13.74 -24.33 6.43
N GLY A 170 13.81 -23.19 5.74
CA GLY A 170 12.78 -22.16 5.78
C GLY A 170 12.84 -21.24 7.02
N ASN A 171 13.94 -21.23 7.78
CA ASN A 171 14.15 -20.31 8.88
C ASN A 171 14.87 -19.05 8.40
N VAL A 172 14.58 -17.92 9.05
CA VAL A 172 15.29 -16.66 8.76
C VAL A 172 16.77 -16.85 9.03
N ALA A 173 17.59 -16.71 7.99
CA ALA A 173 19.04 -16.71 8.13
C ALA A 173 19.49 -15.35 8.69
N ASN A 174 20.26 -15.38 9.79
CA ASN A 174 20.87 -14.18 10.39
C ASN A 174 22.14 -13.81 9.65
#